data_352826f55a302e42b3be2dce6305373b
#
_entry.id   352826f55a302e42b3be2dce6305373b
#
_cell.length_a   1.000
_cell.length_b   1.000
_cell.length_c   1.000
_cell.angle_alpha   90.00
_cell.angle_beta   90.00
_cell.angle_gamma   90.00
#
_symmetry.space_group_name_H-M   'P 1'
#
loop_
_entity.id
_entity.type
_entity.pdbx_description
1 polymer ?
#
loop_
_entity_poly.entity_id
_entity_poly.type
_entity_poly.pdbx_seq_one_letter_code
_entity_poly.pdbx_strand_id
1 'polypeptide(L)'
;MSTLLIRNSEILVTMDAERREISDGGLFVRNGVIEAVDTTANLPKYADEIIDVAGCIVIPGLINTHHHFYQNLTRAVPAAQDATLFDWLRRLYPIWGRMGPEEVRISTKLALA
;
A
#
# COMPACT_ATOMS: atom_id res chain seq x y z
N MET A 1 8.28 19.60 14.87
CA MET A 1 7.32 19.54 13.72
C MET A 1 8.07 18.86 12.59
N SER A 2 7.50 17.81 11.99
CA SER A 2 8.13 17.12 10.87
C SER A 2 7.42 17.50 9.56
N THR A 3 8.22 17.75 8.52
CA THR A 3 7.72 18.06 7.19
C THR A 3 8.33 17.11 6.16
N LEU A 4 7.51 16.68 5.19
CA LEU A 4 7.93 15.84 4.07
C LEU A 4 7.44 16.49 2.77
N LEU A 5 8.34 16.57 1.78
CA LEU A 5 8.03 16.96 0.42
C LEU A 5 8.28 15.78 -0.53
N ILE A 6 7.25 15.35 -1.23
CA ILE A 6 7.36 14.46 -2.39
C ILE A 6 7.23 15.33 -3.63
N ARG A 7 8.18 15.22 -4.58
CA ARG A 7 8.24 16.12 -5.73
C ARG A 7 8.65 15.41 -7.02
N ASN A 8 8.44 16.11 -8.14
CA ASN A 8 8.89 15.71 -9.48
C ASN A 8 8.27 14.40 -9.97
N SER A 9 7.05 14.03 -9.52
CA SER A 9 6.40 12.86 -10.11
C SER A 9 6.11 13.08 -11.59
N GLU A 10 6.17 12.03 -12.40
CA GLU A 10 5.71 12.12 -13.77
C GLU A 10 4.22 12.46 -13.82
N ILE A 11 3.42 11.78 -12.99
CA ILE A 11 2.01 12.09 -12.74
C ILE A 11 1.69 11.83 -11.27
N LEU A 12 0.99 12.77 -10.64
CA LEU A 12 0.34 12.55 -9.34
C LEU A 12 -1.17 12.47 -9.56
N VAL A 13 -1.77 11.36 -9.12
CA VAL A 13 -3.22 11.12 -9.23
C VAL A 13 -3.86 11.24 -7.86
N THR A 14 -4.83 12.14 -7.70
CA THR A 14 -5.43 12.41 -6.38
C THR A 14 -6.48 11.38 -5.94
N MET A 15 -7.12 10.69 -6.89
CA MET A 15 -8.24 9.75 -6.64
C MET A 15 -9.38 10.36 -5.81
N ASP A 16 -9.44 11.69 -5.72
CA ASP A 16 -10.53 12.43 -5.09
C ASP A 16 -11.74 12.58 -6.04
N ALA A 17 -12.75 13.33 -5.60
CA ALA A 17 -13.94 13.58 -6.43
C ALA A 17 -13.62 14.33 -7.73
N GLU A 18 -12.56 15.13 -7.75
CA GLU A 18 -12.11 15.89 -8.91
C GLU A 18 -11.25 15.03 -9.86
N ARG A 19 -10.72 13.89 -9.38
CA ARG A 19 -9.87 12.95 -10.14
C ARG A 19 -8.75 13.64 -10.89
N ARG A 20 -8.06 14.55 -10.22
CA ARG A 20 -6.97 15.31 -10.83
C ARG A 20 -5.77 14.43 -11.14
N GLU A 21 -5.20 14.64 -12.32
CA GLU A 21 -3.92 14.08 -12.76
C GLU A 21 -2.97 15.26 -12.96
N ILE A 22 -1.94 15.36 -12.11
CA ILE A 22 -1.04 16.50 -12.05
C ILE A 22 0.32 16.08 -12.58
N SER A 23 0.69 16.54 -13.78
CA SER A 23 2.03 16.35 -14.33
C SER A 23 3.03 17.18 -13.52
N ASP A 24 4.26 16.67 -13.34
CA ASP A 24 5.27 17.25 -12.46
C ASP A 24 4.70 17.50 -11.05
N GLY A 25 3.81 16.58 -10.62
CA GLY A 25 3.07 16.70 -9.39
C GLY A 25 3.92 16.39 -8.16
N GLY A 26 3.44 16.89 -7.03
CA GLY A 26 4.03 16.61 -5.73
C GLY A 26 3.03 16.85 -4.61
N LEU A 27 3.46 16.56 -3.39
CA LEU A 27 2.68 16.83 -2.19
C LEU A 27 3.58 17.25 -1.04
N PHE A 28 3.04 18.11 -0.19
CA PHE A 28 3.68 18.56 1.04
C PHE A 28 2.89 18.08 2.25
N VAL A 29 3.60 17.46 3.18
CA VAL A 29 3.04 16.89 4.41
C VAL A 29 3.64 17.61 5.61
N ARG A 30 2.81 17.93 6.59
CA ARG A 30 3.23 18.44 7.89
C ARG A 30 2.59 17.62 9.00
N ASN A 31 3.42 17.10 9.91
CA ASN A 31 2.96 16.32 11.07
C ASN A 31 2.02 15.15 10.68
N GLY A 32 2.29 14.48 9.54
CA GLY A 32 1.50 13.35 9.05
C GLY A 32 0.23 13.74 8.29
N VAL A 33 -0.02 15.04 8.05
CA VAL A 33 -1.19 15.53 7.31
C VAL A 33 -0.74 16.15 5.99
N ILE A 34 -1.38 15.78 4.87
CA ILE A 34 -1.17 16.41 3.57
C ILE A 34 -1.76 17.84 3.61
N GLU A 35 -0.89 18.86 3.48
CA GLU A 35 -1.30 20.26 3.46
C GLU A 35 -1.49 20.81 2.04
N ALA A 36 -0.71 20.29 1.09
CA ALA A 36 -0.80 20.76 -0.29
C ALA A 36 -0.55 19.61 -1.28
N VAL A 37 -1.26 19.65 -2.39
CA VAL A 37 -1.08 18.76 -3.56
C VAL A 37 -1.19 19.65 -4.79
N ASP A 38 -0.08 19.80 -5.53
CA ASP A 38 0.03 20.68 -6.69
C ASP A 38 1.21 20.26 -7.57
N THR A 39 1.49 21.02 -8.62
CA THR A 39 2.75 20.89 -9.34
C THR A 39 3.92 21.20 -8.41
N THR A 40 5.06 20.55 -8.62
CA THR A 40 6.28 20.74 -7.84
C THR A 40 6.68 22.23 -7.71
N ALA A 41 6.48 23.00 -8.76
CA ALA A 41 6.82 24.43 -8.78
C ALA A 41 6.01 25.27 -7.76
N ASN A 42 4.79 24.85 -7.43
CA ASN A 42 3.89 25.55 -6.52
C ASN A 42 4.03 25.10 -5.06
N LEU A 43 4.82 24.05 -4.80
CA LEU A 43 5.02 23.52 -3.46
C LEU A 43 6.17 24.22 -2.71
N PRO A 44 6.24 24.10 -1.37
CA PRO A 44 7.36 24.58 -0.59
C PRO A 44 8.70 23.99 -1.11
N LYS A 45 9.74 24.81 -1.15
CA LYS A 45 11.07 24.38 -1.65
C LYS A 45 11.88 23.59 -0.63
N TYR A 46 11.50 23.66 0.64
CA TYR A 46 12.22 23.06 1.76
C TYR A 46 11.28 22.25 2.64
N ALA A 47 11.77 21.11 3.11
CA ALA A 47 11.15 20.24 4.09
C ALA A 47 12.26 19.54 4.88
N ASP A 48 11.92 18.96 6.03
CA ASP A 48 12.88 18.17 6.83
C ASP A 48 13.32 16.92 6.07
N GLU A 49 12.40 16.36 5.25
CA GLU A 49 12.67 15.24 4.36
C GLU A 49 12.14 15.56 2.95
N ILE A 50 12.93 15.24 1.93
CA ILE A 50 12.55 15.42 0.52
C ILE A 50 12.75 14.10 -0.21
N ILE A 51 11.68 13.62 -0.85
CA ILE A 51 11.71 12.43 -1.72
C ILE A 51 11.49 12.89 -3.16
N ASP A 52 12.50 12.68 -4.00
CA ASP A 52 12.42 12.92 -5.44
C ASP A 52 11.89 11.65 -6.12
N VAL A 53 10.76 11.75 -6.79
CA VAL A 53 10.07 10.64 -7.43
C VAL A 53 9.98 10.81 -8.94
N ALA A 54 11.03 11.38 -9.56
CA ALA A 54 11.11 11.52 -11.01
C ALA A 54 10.97 10.15 -11.70
N GLY A 55 10.15 10.09 -12.75
CA GLY A 55 9.83 8.86 -13.49
C GLY A 55 8.83 7.94 -12.77
N CYS A 56 8.26 8.37 -11.64
CA CYS A 56 7.27 7.60 -10.89
C CYS A 56 5.86 8.21 -11.03
N ILE A 57 4.87 7.34 -10.92
CA ILE A 57 3.47 7.74 -10.69
C ILE A 57 3.22 7.74 -9.19
N VAL A 58 2.65 8.83 -8.66
CA VAL A 58 2.25 8.93 -7.26
C VAL A 58 0.74 8.77 -7.15
N ILE A 59 0.30 7.84 -6.34
CA ILE A 59 -1.13 7.57 -6.06
C ILE A 59 -1.35 7.49 -4.55
N PRO A 60 -2.58 7.69 -4.07
CA PRO A 60 -2.93 7.38 -2.68
C PRO A 60 -2.67 5.91 -2.35
N GLY A 61 -2.37 5.61 -1.08
CA GLY A 61 -2.21 4.25 -0.62
C GLY A 61 -3.43 3.38 -0.96
N LEU A 62 -3.17 2.17 -1.45
CA LEU A 62 -4.25 1.25 -1.80
C LEU A 62 -4.94 0.75 -0.53
N ILE A 63 -6.28 0.77 -0.55
CA ILE A 63 -7.12 0.27 0.54
C ILE A 63 -7.71 -1.07 0.11
N ASN A 64 -7.31 -2.15 0.78
CA ASN A 64 -7.89 -3.47 0.57
C ASN A 64 -8.84 -3.78 1.73
N THR A 65 -10.15 -3.79 1.44
CA THR A 65 -11.20 -4.10 2.42
C THR A 65 -11.59 -5.58 2.45
N HIS A 66 -11.03 -6.40 1.55
CA HIS A 66 -11.23 -7.84 1.52
C HIS A 66 -9.88 -8.54 1.71
N HIS A 67 -9.62 -9.02 2.90
CA HIS A 67 -8.37 -9.67 3.22
C HIS A 67 -8.55 -10.87 4.17
N HIS A 68 -7.76 -11.91 3.96
CA HIS A 68 -7.71 -13.12 4.79
C HIS A 68 -6.32 -13.23 5.41
N PHE A 69 -6.01 -12.43 6.42
CA PHE A 69 -4.69 -12.31 7.02
C PHE A 69 -4.07 -13.63 7.46
N TYR A 70 -4.89 -14.55 8.02
CA TYR A 70 -4.41 -15.86 8.49
C TYR A 70 -3.89 -16.76 7.35
N GLN A 71 -4.30 -16.51 6.10
CA GLN A 71 -3.88 -17.30 4.95
C GLN A 71 -2.47 -16.95 4.45
N ASN A 72 -1.91 -15.84 4.91
CA ASN A 72 -0.65 -15.32 4.37
C ASN A 72 0.53 -16.30 4.55
N LEU A 73 0.54 -17.10 5.63
CA LEU A 73 1.55 -18.16 5.85
C LEU A 73 1.44 -19.32 4.86
N THR A 74 0.31 -19.47 4.19
CA THR A 74 0.05 -20.59 3.27
C THR A 74 -0.08 -20.17 1.81
N ARG A 75 0.19 -18.91 1.47
CA ARG A 75 0.01 -18.37 0.12
C ARG A 75 0.81 -19.09 -0.97
N ALA A 76 1.89 -19.79 -0.61
CA ALA A 76 2.78 -20.45 -1.56
C ALA A 76 2.89 -21.98 -1.31
N VAL A 77 1.87 -22.62 -0.75
CA VAL A 77 1.83 -24.08 -0.59
C VAL A 77 1.78 -24.74 -1.96
N PRO A 78 2.81 -25.53 -2.37
CA PRO A 78 2.91 -26.03 -3.74
C PRO A 78 1.70 -26.87 -4.17
N ALA A 79 1.15 -27.68 -3.27
CA ALA A 79 -0.01 -28.51 -3.55
C ALA A 79 -1.30 -27.73 -3.81
N ALA A 80 -1.35 -26.44 -3.46
CA ALA A 80 -2.50 -25.55 -3.64
C ALA A 80 -2.32 -24.58 -4.81
N GLN A 81 -1.14 -24.53 -5.44
CA GLN A 81 -0.90 -23.73 -6.64
C GLN A 81 -1.71 -24.33 -7.81
N ASP A 82 -2.24 -23.50 -8.68
CA ASP A 82 -3.04 -23.88 -9.85
C ASP A 82 -4.26 -24.77 -9.57
N ALA A 83 -4.66 -24.89 -8.30
CA ALA A 83 -5.80 -25.70 -7.91
C ALA A 83 -7.12 -24.95 -8.20
N THR A 84 -8.18 -25.68 -8.53
CA THR A 84 -9.54 -25.11 -8.54
C THR A 84 -9.92 -24.64 -7.15
N LEU A 85 -10.91 -23.76 -7.01
CA LEU A 85 -11.32 -23.23 -5.70
C LEU A 85 -11.59 -24.33 -4.66
N PHE A 86 -12.33 -25.35 -5.03
CA PHE A 86 -12.67 -26.43 -4.08
C PHE A 86 -11.48 -27.32 -3.73
N ASP A 87 -10.60 -27.61 -4.69
CA ASP A 87 -9.37 -28.37 -4.43
C ASP A 87 -8.39 -27.57 -3.57
N TRP A 88 -8.31 -26.25 -3.80
CA TRP A 88 -7.56 -25.31 -2.98
C TRP A 88 -8.05 -25.33 -1.53
N LEU A 89 -9.36 -25.23 -1.30
CA LEU A 89 -9.97 -25.29 0.04
C LEU A 89 -9.71 -26.65 0.71
N ARG A 90 -9.89 -27.79 -0.01
CA ARG A 90 -9.64 -29.12 0.52
C ARG A 90 -8.19 -29.31 1.00
N ARG A 91 -7.24 -28.66 0.33
CA ARG A 91 -5.82 -28.74 0.69
C ARG A 91 -5.46 -27.83 1.85
N LEU A 92 -6.05 -26.66 1.96
CA LEU A 92 -5.65 -25.65 2.93
C LEU A 92 -6.45 -25.71 4.25
N TYR A 93 -7.72 -26.07 4.24
CA TYR A 93 -8.51 -26.18 5.49
C TYR A 93 -7.88 -27.10 6.55
N PRO A 94 -7.30 -28.26 6.21
CA PRO A 94 -6.61 -29.09 7.21
C PRO A 94 -5.39 -28.41 7.83
N ILE A 95 -4.76 -27.49 7.10
CA ILE A 95 -3.63 -26.69 7.60
C ILE A 95 -4.17 -25.58 8.51
N TRP A 96 -5.14 -24.81 8.02
CA TRP A 96 -5.75 -23.72 8.79
C TRP A 96 -6.43 -24.18 10.07
N GLY A 97 -7.05 -25.35 10.05
CA GLY A 97 -7.68 -25.94 11.25
C GLY A 97 -6.70 -26.31 12.37
N ARG A 98 -5.39 -26.28 12.11
CA ARG A 98 -4.33 -26.47 13.10
C ARG A 98 -3.66 -25.17 13.54
N MET A 99 -3.98 -24.04 12.92
CA MET A 99 -3.44 -22.74 13.30
C MET A 99 -4.07 -22.30 14.63
N GLY A 100 -3.20 -21.98 15.58
CA GLY A 100 -3.59 -21.38 16.85
C GLY A 100 -3.50 -19.85 16.82
N PRO A 101 -3.72 -19.19 17.94
CA PRO A 101 -3.65 -17.74 18.05
C PRO A 101 -2.31 -17.14 17.62
N GLU A 102 -1.21 -17.86 17.84
CA GLU A 102 0.13 -17.37 17.52
C GLU A 102 0.38 -17.37 16.01
N GLU A 103 -0.01 -18.41 15.28
CA GLU A 103 0.08 -18.45 13.83
C GLU A 103 -0.76 -17.36 13.18
N VAL A 104 -1.98 -17.13 13.68
CA VAL A 104 -2.84 -16.03 13.21
C VAL A 104 -2.19 -14.68 13.48
N ARG A 105 -1.61 -14.46 14.66
CA ARG A 105 -0.91 -13.24 15.03
C ARG A 105 0.28 -12.95 14.10
N ILE A 106 1.13 -13.96 13.88
CA ILE A 106 2.31 -13.85 13.00
C ILE A 106 1.87 -13.58 11.56
N SER A 107 0.89 -14.33 11.07
CA SER A 107 0.35 -14.17 9.71
C SER A 107 -0.21 -12.77 9.48
N THR A 108 -0.97 -12.27 10.44
CA THR A 108 -1.51 -10.90 10.40
C THR A 108 -0.41 -9.86 10.40
N LYS A 109 0.58 -10.01 11.28
CA LYS A 109 1.73 -9.08 11.35
C LYS A 109 2.51 -9.04 10.04
N LEU A 110 2.74 -10.21 9.42
CA LEU A 110 3.42 -10.30 8.13
C LEU A 110 2.59 -9.67 7.00
N ALA A 111 1.27 -9.80 7.05
CA ALA A 111 0.39 -9.23 6.02
C ALA A 111 0.26 -7.70 6.10
N LEU A 112 0.52 -7.11 7.28
CA LEU A 112 0.48 -5.67 7.51
C LEU A 112 1.83 -4.96 7.28
N ALA A 113 2.91 -5.72 7.13
CA ALA A 113 4.25 -5.20 6.85
C ALA A 113 4.49 -5.01 5.36
#